data_d973fa0b4ddefc5a81166a1b3993ec01
#
_entry.id   d973fa0b4ddefc5a81166a1b3993ec01
#
_cell.length_a   1.000
_cell.length_b   1.000
_cell.length_c   1.000
_cell.angle_alpha   90.00
_cell.angle_beta   90.00
_cell.angle_gamma   90.00
#
_symmetry.space_group_name_H-M   'P 1'
#
loop_
_entity.id
_entity.type
_entity.pdbx_description
1 polymer ?
#
loop_
_entity_poly.entity_id
_entity_poly.type
_entity_poly.pdbx_seq_one_letter_code
_entity_poly.pdbx_strand_id
1 'polypeptide(L)'
;LKDNKELNAKVLVMTPTRELATQVAESFKSYSSESSNFKTVAIYGGTDYRNQISALKRKVDVVVGTPGRIMDHIRQGTFKIKDINCLVLDEADEMLNMGFLEDIEWIIDQLPENKQMVLFSATMPSEIRNIAKKYLNDPAEILIKSEKKETQLISQKFLYVQRHHKLDALKRILELNNEGVIIFVRTKLLTTSIAEALENSGHTVAVLNGDIPQNQRENTVDRLKKGFINILVATDVAARGLDVERIKLVVNYDFPFDKETYTHRIGRTGRAGRSGEAILFVNQREKHFLRNLENSTRTKIEEINIPSNKIINEKRMEKLIDNVNESSLAKDENEENKALIIDVLDNLKEKYSMDDSNIAMAAINLVIGNKSFFVNEDDSWINKQNNTDRNRSNRNSNNRMRNSNRRNNYQNDSFETYKFNFGKFDGVRVANIISSICNSTNINGRSIGKIQIFNDYSLVDLPRDLHRETKNKLKKIKVRN
;
A
#
# COMPACT_ATOMS: atom_id res chain seq x y z
N LEU A 1 21.89 -33.67 -0.93
CA LEU A 1 22.28 -33.78 0.49
C LEU A 1 22.51 -35.26 0.79
N LYS A 2 23.79 -35.72 0.86
CA LYS A 2 24.11 -37.07 1.24
C LYS A 2 23.71 -37.27 2.72
N ASP A 3 23.20 -38.47 3.07
CA ASP A 3 22.88 -38.89 4.44
C ASP A 3 24.07 -38.67 5.39
N ASN A 4 24.13 -37.51 6.00
CA ASN A 4 25.12 -37.21 7.03
C ASN A 4 24.46 -37.36 8.41
N LYS A 5 25.06 -38.15 9.28
CA LYS A 5 24.63 -38.36 10.66
C LYS A 5 24.75 -37.11 11.56
N GLU A 6 25.20 -35.99 11.01
CA GLU A 6 25.36 -34.72 11.74
C GLU A 6 24.03 -33.99 11.92
N LEU A 7 23.83 -33.50 13.14
CA LEU A 7 22.58 -32.84 13.56
C LEU A 7 22.43 -31.40 13.11
N ASN A 8 23.43 -30.83 12.41
CA ASN A 8 23.50 -29.41 12.11
C ASN A 8 23.00 -29.10 10.70
N ALA A 9 22.34 -27.96 10.54
CA ALA A 9 21.85 -27.48 9.25
C ALA A 9 23.00 -27.27 8.24
N LYS A 10 22.70 -27.56 6.96
CA LYS A 10 23.64 -27.39 5.85
C LYS A 10 23.30 -26.17 5.01
N VAL A 11 22.06 -25.73 5.03
CA VAL A 11 21.58 -24.59 4.24
C VAL A 11 20.96 -23.54 5.16
N LEU A 12 21.36 -22.30 4.97
CA LEU A 12 20.75 -21.12 5.58
C LEU A 12 20.14 -20.25 4.48
N VAL A 13 18.86 -19.93 4.63
CA VAL A 13 18.15 -18.99 3.76
C VAL A 13 17.76 -17.77 4.58
N MET A 14 18.20 -16.60 4.16
CA MET A 14 17.79 -15.33 4.75
C MET A 14 16.72 -14.65 3.89
N THR A 15 15.67 -14.16 4.53
CA THR A 15 14.52 -13.50 3.89
C THR A 15 14.15 -12.22 4.65
N PRO A 16 13.63 -11.16 3.99
CA PRO A 16 13.30 -9.90 4.65
C PRO A 16 12.16 -9.99 5.65
N THR A 17 11.20 -10.89 5.42
CA THR A 17 9.96 -10.97 6.21
C THR A 17 9.70 -12.36 6.75
N ARG A 18 8.89 -12.40 7.82
CA ARG A 18 8.46 -13.63 8.49
C ARG A 18 7.59 -14.49 7.58
N GLU A 19 6.71 -13.84 6.86
CA GLU A 19 5.79 -14.45 5.89
C GLU A 19 6.57 -15.17 4.79
N LEU A 20 7.59 -14.51 4.22
CA LEU A 20 8.44 -15.13 3.20
C LEU A 20 9.27 -16.29 3.80
N ALA A 21 9.79 -16.12 5.03
CA ALA A 21 10.48 -17.22 5.71
C ALA A 21 9.60 -18.46 5.86
N THR A 22 8.34 -18.28 6.23
CA THR A 22 7.38 -19.37 6.36
C THR A 22 7.06 -20.00 4.99
N GLN A 23 6.81 -19.20 3.97
CA GLN A 23 6.54 -19.67 2.59
C GLN A 23 7.69 -20.49 2.02
N VAL A 24 8.92 -19.96 2.13
CA VAL A 24 10.11 -20.67 1.66
C VAL A 24 10.29 -21.98 2.42
N ALA A 25 10.07 -21.98 3.75
CA ALA A 25 10.15 -23.21 4.54
C ALA A 25 9.06 -24.22 4.15
N GLU A 26 7.85 -23.77 3.84
CA GLU A 26 6.76 -24.62 3.35
C GLU A 26 7.06 -25.17 1.96
N SER A 27 7.64 -24.40 1.06
CA SER A 27 8.08 -24.84 -0.25
C SER A 27 9.15 -25.95 -0.13
N PHE A 28 10.15 -25.79 0.75
CA PHE A 28 11.12 -26.84 1.02
C PHE A 28 10.46 -28.12 1.53
N LYS A 29 9.48 -28.03 2.42
CA LYS A 29 8.71 -29.20 2.90
C LYS A 29 7.93 -29.86 1.78
N SER A 30 7.27 -29.07 0.93
CA SER A 30 6.51 -29.59 -0.22
C SER A 30 7.40 -30.34 -1.20
N TYR A 31 8.53 -29.74 -1.60
CA TYR A 31 9.48 -30.38 -2.53
C TYR A 31 10.21 -31.60 -1.93
N SER A 32 10.31 -31.67 -0.62
CA SER A 32 10.94 -32.77 0.10
C SER A 32 9.94 -33.83 0.60
N SER A 33 8.69 -33.78 0.18
CA SER A 33 7.59 -34.65 0.68
C SER A 33 7.90 -36.16 0.55
N GLU A 34 8.67 -36.55 -0.46
CA GLU A 34 9.09 -37.95 -0.68
C GLU A 34 10.30 -38.36 0.20
N SER A 35 10.96 -37.38 0.88
CA SER A 35 12.12 -37.63 1.72
C SER A 35 11.74 -37.59 3.19
N SER A 36 11.53 -38.74 3.83
CA SER A 36 11.09 -38.85 5.23
C SER A 36 12.02 -38.22 6.26
N ASN A 37 13.29 -37.93 5.89
CA ASN A 37 14.33 -37.46 6.81
C ASN A 37 14.69 -35.99 6.63
N PHE A 38 14.15 -35.28 5.62
CA PHE A 38 14.46 -33.89 5.37
C PHE A 38 13.65 -32.95 6.26
N LYS A 39 14.32 -32.06 6.99
CA LYS A 39 13.68 -31.14 7.95
C LYS A 39 14.05 -29.70 7.68
N THR A 40 13.05 -28.85 7.53
CA THR A 40 13.18 -27.42 7.40
C THR A 40 12.56 -26.74 8.60
N VAL A 41 13.22 -25.70 9.10
CA VAL A 41 12.74 -24.86 10.20
C VAL A 41 12.75 -23.39 9.78
N ALA A 42 11.63 -22.70 10.05
CA ALA A 42 11.55 -21.25 9.93
C ALA A 42 11.85 -20.59 11.29
N ILE A 43 12.76 -19.57 11.31
CA ILE A 43 13.11 -18.80 12.50
C ILE A 43 12.96 -17.29 12.22
N TYR A 44 12.10 -16.62 13.00
CA TYR A 44 11.81 -15.21 12.84
C TYR A 44 11.31 -14.58 14.15
N GLY A 45 11.38 -13.25 14.23
CA GLY A 45 10.97 -12.52 15.43
C GLY A 45 9.45 -12.55 15.68
N GLY A 46 9.03 -12.27 16.93
CA GLY A 46 7.60 -12.14 17.29
C GLY A 46 6.87 -13.44 17.56
N THR A 47 7.57 -14.57 17.56
CA THR A 47 7.07 -15.88 17.99
C THR A 47 7.87 -16.40 19.17
N ASP A 48 7.34 -17.46 19.85
CA ASP A 48 8.00 -18.03 21.03
C ASP A 48 9.39 -18.56 20.67
N TYR A 49 10.38 -18.02 21.36
CA TYR A 49 11.78 -18.33 21.18
C TYR A 49 12.10 -19.79 21.56
N ARG A 50 11.38 -20.35 22.57
CA ARG A 50 11.59 -21.74 23.06
C ARG A 50 11.26 -22.76 22.00
N ASN A 51 10.20 -22.53 21.22
CA ASN A 51 9.81 -23.44 20.14
C ASN A 51 10.87 -23.49 19.03
N GLN A 52 11.47 -22.35 18.71
CA GLN A 52 12.55 -22.28 17.73
C GLN A 52 13.83 -22.99 18.26
N ILE A 53 14.20 -22.78 19.52
CA ILE A 53 15.32 -23.50 20.15
C ILE A 53 15.07 -25.02 20.13
N SER A 54 13.86 -25.45 20.50
CA SER A 54 13.51 -26.88 20.50
C SER A 54 13.60 -27.47 19.08
N ALA A 55 13.20 -26.73 18.07
CA ALA A 55 13.31 -27.15 16.68
C ALA A 55 14.77 -27.23 16.21
N LEU A 56 15.61 -26.23 16.54
CA LEU A 56 17.02 -26.18 16.17
C LEU A 56 17.88 -27.26 16.90
N LYS A 57 17.43 -27.74 18.06
CA LYS A 57 18.10 -28.85 18.77
C LYS A 57 17.88 -30.23 18.12
N ARG A 58 16.92 -30.35 17.24
CA ARG A 58 16.65 -31.55 16.45
C ARG A 58 17.49 -31.54 15.18
N LYS A 59 17.57 -32.67 14.46
CA LYS A 59 18.19 -32.71 13.14
C LYS A 59 17.41 -31.75 12.21
N VAL A 60 18.11 -30.75 11.66
CA VAL A 60 17.56 -29.77 10.71
C VAL A 60 18.50 -29.69 9.53
N ASP A 61 17.97 -29.76 8.29
CA ASP A 61 18.77 -29.69 7.08
C ASP A 61 18.80 -28.25 6.52
N VAL A 62 17.67 -27.54 6.62
CA VAL A 62 17.52 -26.16 6.15
C VAL A 62 16.95 -25.28 7.23
N VAL A 63 17.61 -24.16 7.48
CA VAL A 63 17.07 -23.07 8.31
C VAL A 63 16.73 -21.91 7.41
N VAL A 64 15.49 -21.43 7.50
CA VAL A 64 14.99 -20.23 6.79
C VAL A 64 14.66 -19.18 7.84
N GLY A 65 15.10 -17.92 7.67
CA GLY A 65 14.75 -16.95 8.69
C GLY A 65 15.03 -15.50 8.33
N THR A 66 14.61 -14.61 9.24
CA THR A 66 14.89 -13.16 9.13
C THR A 66 16.23 -12.83 9.80
N PRO A 67 17.02 -11.86 9.25
CA PRO A 67 18.38 -11.59 9.72
C PRO A 67 18.50 -11.40 11.23
N GLY A 68 17.72 -10.50 11.83
CA GLY A 68 17.81 -10.21 13.27
C GLY A 68 17.60 -11.44 14.15
N ARG A 69 16.63 -12.34 13.83
CA ARG A 69 16.40 -13.55 14.63
C ARG A 69 17.48 -14.61 14.42
N ILE A 70 18.02 -14.73 13.20
CA ILE A 70 19.16 -15.60 12.92
C ILE A 70 20.36 -15.15 13.77
N MET A 71 20.66 -13.85 13.77
CA MET A 71 21.74 -13.24 14.54
C MET A 71 21.57 -13.50 16.05
N ASP A 72 20.35 -13.37 16.60
CA ASP A 72 20.05 -13.66 18.00
C ASP A 72 20.39 -15.13 18.35
N HIS A 73 19.96 -16.08 17.53
CA HIS A 73 20.23 -17.49 17.73
C HIS A 73 21.72 -17.85 17.62
N ILE A 74 22.46 -17.20 16.72
CA ILE A 74 23.92 -17.38 16.58
C ILE A 74 24.62 -16.83 17.84
N ARG A 75 24.29 -15.59 18.27
CA ARG A 75 24.88 -14.95 19.45
C ARG A 75 24.65 -15.75 20.73
N GLN A 76 23.48 -16.38 20.86
CA GLN A 76 23.14 -17.22 22.02
C GLN A 76 23.66 -18.67 21.90
N GLY A 77 24.32 -19.02 20.80
CA GLY A 77 24.85 -20.36 20.57
C GLY A 77 23.77 -21.44 20.38
N THR A 78 22.51 -21.04 20.18
CA THR A 78 21.38 -21.97 19.99
C THR A 78 21.24 -22.44 18.54
N PHE A 79 21.85 -21.74 17.59
CA PHE A 79 22.02 -22.17 16.21
C PHE A 79 23.50 -22.36 15.88
N LYS A 80 23.87 -23.59 15.57
CA LYS A 80 25.22 -23.97 15.20
C LYS A 80 25.40 -23.84 13.70
N ILE A 81 26.26 -22.91 13.27
CA ILE A 81 26.45 -22.54 11.88
C ILE A 81 27.70 -23.14 11.21
N LYS A 82 28.50 -23.88 11.96
CA LYS A 82 29.80 -24.42 11.48
C LYS A 82 29.68 -25.35 10.27
N ASP A 83 28.53 -25.98 10.08
CA ASP A 83 28.30 -26.95 9.02
C ASP A 83 27.48 -26.38 7.86
N ILE A 84 27.18 -25.05 7.85
CA ILE A 84 26.52 -24.39 6.76
C ILE A 84 27.48 -24.36 5.56
N ASN A 85 27.04 -24.99 4.47
CA ASN A 85 27.77 -25.02 3.20
C ASN A 85 27.04 -24.30 2.06
N CYS A 86 25.82 -23.84 2.30
CA CYS A 86 25.07 -23.01 1.36
C CYS A 86 24.33 -21.90 2.09
N LEU A 87 24.53 -20.67 1.64
CA LEU A 87 23.82 -19.47 2.08
C LEU A 87 23.02 -18.90 0.91
N VAL A 88 21.74 -18.66 1.13
CA VAL A 88 20.83 -18.03 0.18
C VAL A 88 20.35 -16.70 0.77
N LEU A 89 20.52 -15.63 0.00
CA LEU A 89 19.90 -14.32 0.26
C LEU A 89 18.73 -14.17 -0.70
N ASP A 90 17.51 -14.16 -0.19
CA ASP A 90 16.30 -14.01 -0.99
C ASP A 90 15.66 -12.63 -0.75
N GLU A 91 15.21 -11.98 -1.83
CA GLU A 91 14.78 -10.58 -1.81
C GLU A 91 15.85 -9.66 -1.15
N ALA A 92 17.10 -9.74 -1.61
CA ALA A 92 18.23 -9.01 -1.00
C ALA A 92 18.04 -7.48 -1.03
N ASP A 93 17.44 -6.93 -2.08
CA ASP A 93 17.09 -5.52 -2.20
C ASP A 93 16.07 -5.10 -1.13
N GLU A 94 15.12 -5.95 -0.80
CA GLU A 94 14.15 -5.68 0.27
C GLU A 94 14.79 -5.74 1.65
N MET A 95 15.71 -6.67 1.89
CA MET A 95 16.48 -6.70 3.14
C MET A 95 17.29 -5.41 3.32
N LEU A 96 17.86 -4.88 2.24
CA LEU A 96 18.55 -3.59 2.26
C LEU A 96 17.60 -2.43 2.61
N ASN A 97 16.43 -2.36 1.93
CA ASN A 97 15.42 -1.34 2.18
C ASN A 97 14.90 -1.35 3.62
N MET A 98 14.95 -2.50 4.28
CA MET A 98 14.58 -2.66 5.69
C MET A 98 15.72 -2.37 6.68
N GLY A 99 16.92 -2.05 6.18
CA GLY A 99 18.07 -1.70 6.99
C GLY A 99 18.85 -2.89 7.54
N PHE A 100 18.68 -4.09 7.00
CA PHE A 100 19.36 -5.31 7.47
C PHE A 100 20.78 -5.51 6.89
N LEU A 101 21.34 -4.51 6.21
CA LEU A 101 22.65 -4.64 5.57
C LEU A 101 23.73 -5.10 6.56
N GLU A 102 23.86 -4.41 7.69
CA GLU A 102 24.85 -4.71 8.72
C GLU A 102 24.63 -6.10 9.35
N ASP A 103 23.37 -6.46 9.58
CA ASP A 103 23.02 -7.78 10.13
C ASP A 103 23.41 -8.91 9.15
N ILE A 104 23.17 -8.71 7.85
CA ILE A 104 23.53 -9.66 6.80
C ILE A 104 25.05 -9.84 6.73
N GLU A 105 25.80 -8.75 6.66
CA GLU A 105 27.27 -8.80 6.61
C GLU A 105 27.82 -9.48 7.87
N TRP A 106 27.31 -9.14 9.07
CA TRP A 106 27.72 -9.77 10.29
C TRP A 106 27.46 -11.30 10.28
N ILE A 107 26.30 -11.75 9.80
CA ILE A 107 26.00 -13.18 9.70
C ILE A 107 26.95 -13.88 8.71
N ILE A 108 27.19 -13.29 7.55
CA ILE A 108 28.09 -13.85 6.53
C ILE A 108 29.49 -14.06 7.09
N ASP A 109 30.00 -13.10 7.89
CA ASP A 109 31.33 -13.15 8.49
C ASP A 109 31.45 -14.22 9.60
N GLN A 110 30.33 -14.72 10.18
CA GLN A 110 30.33 -15.82 11.14
C GLN A 110 30.27 -17.19 10.48
N LEU A 111 29.92 -17.28 9.19
CA LEU A 111 29.78 -18.54 8.46
C LEU A 111 31.14 -19.08 7.98
N PRO A 112 31.27 -20.41 7.74
CA PRO A 112 32.50 -20.99 7.16
C PRO A 112 32.90 -20.28 5.86
N GLU A 113 34.22 -20.18 5.61
CA GLU A 113 34.75 -19.60 4.37
C GLU A 113 34.31 -20.40 3.15
N ASN A 114 34.42 -21.73 3.23
CA ASN A 114 34.06 -22.62 2.13
C ASN A 114 32.54 -22.87 2.11
N LYS A 115 31.80 -21.96 1.51
CA LYS A 115 30.35 -22.05 1.32
C LYS A 115 29.92 -21.59 -0.07
N GLN A 116 28.90 -22.20 -0.60
CA GLN A 116 28.19 -21.66 -1.77
C GLN A 116 27.31 -20.49 -1.33
N MET A 117 27.40 -19.36 -2.02
CA MET A 117 26.47 -18.26 -1.82
C MET A 117 25.60 -18.06 -3.04
N VAL A 118 24.31 -17.84 -2.79
CA VAL A 118 23.31 -17.56 -3.81
C VAL A 118 22.56 -16.29 -3.41
N LEU A 119 22.37 -15.36 -4.35
CA LEU A 119 21.71 -14.11 -4.11
C LEU A 119 20.56 -13.95 -5.13
N PHE A 120 19.35 -13.80 -4.62
CA PHE A 120 18.15 -13.46 -5.39
C PHE A 120 17.72 -12.04 -5.07
N SER A 121 17.48 -11.25 -6.10
CA SER A 121 17.04 -9.87 -5.96
C SER A 121 16.26 -9.44 -7.20
N ALA A 122 15.17 -8.70 -7.00
CA ALA A 122 14.40 -8.13 -8.11
C ALA A 122 15.13 -6.93 -8.73
N THR A 123 15.90 -6.19 -7.93
CA THR A 123 16.69 -5.03 -8.33
C THR A 123 18.14 -5.17 -7.88
N MET A 124 19.07 -4.48 -8.56
CA MET A 124 20.50 -4.53 -8.25
C MET A 124 21.06 -3.13 -7.97
N PRO A 125 20.64 -2.50 -6.84
CA PRO A 125 21.24 -1.24 -6.41
C PRO A 125 22.73 -1.41 -6.10
N SER A 126 23.46 -0.28 -5.96
CA SER A 126 24.91 -0.25 -5.73
C SER A 126 25.34 -1.09 -4.52
N GLU A 127 24.58 -1.03 -3.47
CA GLU A 127 24.82 -1.72 -2.20
C GLU A 127 24.75 -3.24 -2.38
N ILE A 128 23.74 -3.75 -3.07
CA ILE A 128 23.60 -5.19 -3.37
C ILE A 128 24.71 -5.66 -4.31
N ARG A 129 25.11 -4.83 -5.30
CA ARG A 129 26.26 -5.13 -6.14
C ARG A 129 27.55 -5.21 -5.34
N ASN A 130 27.71 -4.38 -4.32
CA ASN A 130 28.87 -4.40 -3.44
C ASN A 130 28.90 -5.68 -2.59
N ILE A 131 27.76 -6.10 -2.04
CA ILE A 131 27.64 -7.41 -1.35
C ILE A 131 28.03 -8.55 -2.31
N ALA A 132 27.45 -8.56 -3.51
CA ALA A 132 27.75 -9.59 -4.50
C ALA A 132 29.25 -9.62 -4.83
N LYS A 133 29.88 -8.47 -5.07
CA LYS A 133 31.33 -8.40 -5.36
C LYS A 133 32.22 -8.79 -4.18
N LYS A 134 31.80 -8.50 -2.95
CA LYS A 134 32.59 -8.74 -1.75
C LYS A 134 32.55 -10.23 -1.31
N TYR A 135 31.38 -10.86 -1.45
CA TYR A 135 31.13 -12.16 -0.85
C TYR A 135 30.88 -13.31 -1.83
N LEU A 136 30.56 -13.04 -3.10
CA LEU A 136 30.41 -14.06 -4.13
C LEU A 136 31.77 -14.23 -4.85
N ASN A 137 32.18 -15.48 -5.02
CA ASN A 137 33.40 -15.82 -5.74
C ASN A 137 33.04 -16.34 -7.13
N ASP A 138 33.46 -15.59 -8.18
CA ASP A 138 33.18 -15.87 -9.60
C ASP A 138 31.72 -16.31 -9.84
N PRO A 139 30.71 -15.48 -9.48
CA PRO A 139 29.32 -15.90 -9.53
C PRO A 139 28.81 -15.95 -10.99
N ALA A 140 28.05 -16.98 -11.30
CA ALA A 140 27.22 -16.99 -12.50
C ALA A 140 26.06 -15.99 -12.34
N GLU A 141 26.02 -14.98 -13.17
CA GLU A 141 24.91 -14.02 -13.21
C GLU A 141 23.81 -14.51 -14.14
N ILE A 142 22.63 -14.79 -13.57
CA ILE A 142 21.44 -15.22 -14.31
C ILE A 142 20.44 -14.07 -14.31
N LEU A 143 20.35 -13.35 -15.41
CA LEU A 143 19.39 -12.27 -15.58
C LEU A 143 18.14 -12.78 -16.29
N ILE A 144 17.08 -12.97 -15.53
CA ILE A 144 15.74 -13.22 -16.09
C ILE A 144 15.15 -11.85 -16.48
N LYS A 145 15.23 -11.53 -17.77
CA LYS A 145 14.50 -10.39 -18.28
C LYS A 145 13.03 -10.71 -18.08
N SER A 146 12.34 -9.97 -17.20
CA SER A 146 10.90 -10.13 -17.08
C SER A 146 10.32 -9.98 -18.49
N GLU A 147 9.90 -11.10 -19.06
CA GLU A 147 9.10 -11.03 -20.26
C GLU A 147 7.90 -10.15 -19.89
N LYS A 148 7.52 -9.24 -20.75
CA LYS A 148 6.40 -8.28 -20.56
C LYS A 148 5.09 -8.94 -20.12
N LYS A 149 5.01 -10.25 -20.06
CA LYS A 149 3.82 -11.07 -19.80
C LYS A 149 3.27 -10.94 -18.37
N GLU A 150 4.10 -10.86 -17.33
CA GLU A 150 3.56 -10.83 -15.94
C GLU A 150 2.94 -9.48 -15.58
N THR A 151 3.57 -8.38 -15.99
CA THR A 151 2.97 -7.04 -15.82
C THR A 151 1.82 -6.79 -16.80
N GLN A 152 1.74 -7.53 -17.91
CA GLN A 152 0.61 -7.47 -18.85
C GLN A 152 -0.68 -8.10 -18.28
N LEU A 153 -0.57 -8.99 -17.29
CA LEU A 153 -1.74 -9.59 -16.63
C LEU A 153 -2.38 -8.63 -15.61
N ILE A 154 -1.68 -7.55 -15.22
CA ILE A 154 -2.20 -6.56 -14.28
C ILE A 154 -2.66 -5.32 -15.05
N SER A 155 -3.97 -5.10 -15.07
CA SER A 155 -4.56 -3.86 -15.59
C SER A 155 -4.22 -2.72 -14.65
N GLN A 156 -3.38 -1.77 -15.11
CA GLN A 156 -2.91 -0.65 -14.30
C GLN A 156 -3.69 0.61 -14.65
N LYS A 157 -4.37 1.16 -13.65
CA LYS A 157 -5.23 2.32 -13.78
C LYS A 157 -4.88 3.38 -12.76
N PHE A 158 -5.17 4.63 -13.06
CA PHE A 158 -5.10 5.70 -12.07
C PHE A 158 -6.33 6.60 -12.15
N LEU A 159 -6.60 7.29 -11.05
CA LEU A 159 -7.62 8.32 -11.01
C LEU A 159 -7.10 9.57 -10.30
N TYR A 160 -7.49 10.73 -10.82
CA TYR A 160 -7.24 11.98 -10.11
C TYR A 160 -8.25 12.14 -8.98
N VAL A 161 -7.73 12.39 -7.76
CA VAL A 161 -8.58 12.61 -6.59
C VAL A 161 -7.91 13.60 -5.63
N GLN A 162 -8.68 14.55 -5.13
CA GLN A 162 -8.23 15.45 -4.08
C GLN A 162 -8.19 14.73 -2.74
N ARG A 163 -7.26 15.13 -1.86
CA ARG A 163 -7.00 14.43 -0.59
C ARG A 163 -8.25 14.19 0.25
N HIS A 164 -9.15 15.18 0.31
CA HIS A 164 -10.38 15.11 1.11
C HIS A 164 -11.48 14.22 0.50
N HIS A 165 -11.39 13.88 -0.79
CA HIS A 165 -12.32 13.00 -1.48
C HIS A 165 -11.78 11.57 -1.68
N LYS A 166 -10.55 11.25 -1.19
CA LYS A 166 -9.95 9.92 -1.38
C LYS A 166 -10.81 8.80 -0.78
N LEU A 167 -11.38 9.02 0.40
CA LEU A 167 -12.21 8.02 1.06
C LEU A 167 -13.53 7.77 0.30
N ASP A 168 -14.17 8.84 -0.18
CA ASP A 168 -15.41 8.73 -0.96
C ASP A 168 -15.15 8.04 -2.30
N ALA A 169 -14.04 8.38 -2.97
CA ALA A 169 -13.62 7.70 -4.18
C ALA A 169 -13.33 6.22 -3.94
N LEU A 170 -12.67 5.89 -2.82
CA LEU A 170 -12.40 4.50 -2.44
C LEU A 170 -13.68 3.70 -2.25
N LYS A 171 -14.65 4.24 -1.49
CA LYS A 171 -15.95 3.59 -1.28
C LYS A 171 -16.65 3.31 -2.61
N ARG A 172 -16.64 4.28 -3.54
CA ARG A 172 -17.24 4.13 -4.87
C ARG A 172 -16.58 3.05 -5.73
N ILE A 173 -15.25 2.93 -5.65
CA ILE A 173 -14.52 1.85 -6.34
C ILE A 173 -14.87 0.49 -5.74
N LEU A 174 -14.97 0.40 -4.41
CA LEU A 174 -15.28 -0.83 -3.70
C LEU A 174 -16.73 -1.30 -3.94
N GLU A 175 -17.66 -0.41 -4.29
CA GLU A 175 -18.99 -0.81 -4.74
C GLU A 175 -18.95 -1.66 -6.04
N LEU A 176 -17.98 -1.40 -6.90
CA LEU A 176 -17.79 -2.17 -8.13
C LEU A 176 -16.99 -3.46 -7.92
N ASN A 177 -15.99 -3.42 -7.01
CA ASN A 177 -15.04 -4.50 -6.78
C ASN A 177 -14.73 -4.58 -5.28
N ASN A 178 -15.38 -5.48 -4.56
CA ASN A 178 -15.24 -5.60 -3.11
C ASN A 178 -14.68 -6.95 -2.63
N GLU A 179 -14.22 -7.80 -3.54
CA GLU A 179 -13.69 -9.12 -3.22
C GLU A 179 -12.20 -9.23 -3.51
N GLY A 180 -11.44 -9.66 -2.49
CA GLY A 180 -10.00 -9.85 -2.63
C GLY A 180 -9.28 -8.54 -2.93
N VAL A 181 -9.47 -7.53 -2.07
CA VAL A 181 -8.88 -6.20 -2.23
C VAL A 181 -7.79 -5.97 -1.19
N ILE A 182 -6.65 -5.42 -1.63
CA ILE A 182 -5.65 -4.86 -0.72
C ILE A 182 -5.50 -3.36 -0.97
N ILE A 183 -5.53 -2.57 0.12
CA ILE A 183 -5.43 -1.11 0.08
C ILE A 183 -4.13 -0.69 0.76
N PHE A 184 -3.22 -0.10 0.00
CA PHE A 184 -1.95 0.39 0.51
C PHE A 184 -2.04 1.83 0.98
N VAL A 185 -1.68 2.06 2.23
CA VAL A 185 -1.62 3.37 2.87
C VAL A 185 -0.25 3.62 3.49
N ARG A 186 0.08 4.91 3.68
CA ARG A 186 1.42 5.31 4.14
C ARG A 186 1.64 5.12 5.63
N THR A 187 0.62 5.30 6.47
CA THR A 187 0.78 5.33 7.93
C THR A 187 -0.10 4.30 8.63
N LYS A 188 0.36 3.81 9.79
CA LYS A 188 -0.38 2.90 10.65
C LYS A 188 -1.73 3.47 11.07
N LEU A 189 -1.77 4.74 11.48
CA LEU A 189 -3.01 5.40 11.88
C LEU A 189 -4.05 5.40 10.75
N LEU A 190 -3.61 5.64 9.51
CA LEU A 190 -4.50 5.66 8.37
C LEU A 190 -5.08 4.26 8.05
N THR A 191 -4.34 3.17 8.37
CA THR A 191 -4.90 1.81 8.20
C THR A 191 -6.16 1.63 9.04
N THR A 192 -6.12 2.03 10.29
CA THR A 192 -7.25 1.92 11.24
C THR A 192 -8.41 2.82 10.83
N SER A 193 -8.11 4.10 10.53
CA SER A 193 -9.15 5.07 10.15
C SER A 193 -9.92 4.67 8.88
N ILE A 194 -9.22 4.14 7.86
CA ILE A 194 -9.88 3.67 6.64
C ILE A 194 -10.67 2.38 6.91
N ALA A 195 -10.11 1.45 7.68
CA ALA A 195 -10.80 0.22 8.01
C ALA A 195 -12.12 0.50 8.74
N GLU A 196 -12.11 1.32 9.78
CA GLU A 196 -13.32 1.74 10.52
C GLU A 196 -14.36 2.39 9.58
N ALA A 197 -13.91 3.27 8.69
CA ALA A 197 -14.82 3.93 7.74
C ALA A 197 -15.45 2.96 6.73
N LEU A 198 -14.74 1.90 6.35
CA LEU A 198 -15.22 0.85 5.45
C LEU A 198 -16.12 -0.16 6.19
N GLU A 199 -15.79 -0.53 7.42
CA GLU A 199 -16.66 -1.37 8.29
C GLU A 199 -18.00 -0.70 8.53
N ASN A 200 -18.02 0.60 8.84
CA ASN A 200 -19.24 1.39 8.98
C ASN A 200 -20.06 1.45 7.67
N SER A 201 -19.44 1.21 6.53
CA SER A 201 -20.10 1.10 5.22
C SER A 201 -20.57 -0.33 4.90
N GLY A 202 -20.34 -1.31 5.81
CA GLY A 202 -20.80 -2.69 5.69
C GLY A 202 -19.81 -3.65 5.02
N HIS A 203 -18.55 -3.25 4.83
CA HIS A 203 -17.51 -4.14 4.29
C HIS A 203 -16.86 -5.01 5.38
N THR A 204 -16.44 -6.22 5.01
CA THR A 204 -15.61 -7.08 5.87
C THR A 204 -14.14 -6.71 5.67
N VAL A 205 -13.60 -5.97 6.63
CA VAL A 205 -12.26 -5.37 6.54
C VAL A 205 -11.34 -5.93 7.61
N ALA A 206 -10.05 -5.94 7.35
CA ALA A 206 -9.02 -6.11 8.35
C ALA A 206 -7.85 -5.14 8.12
N VAL A 207 -7.10 -4.91 9.19
CA VAL A 207 -5.92 -4.03 9.19
C VAL A 207 -4.66 -4.88 9.28
N LEU A 208 -3.62 -4.48 8.55
CA LEU A 208 -2.28 -5.06 8.66
C LEU A 208 -1.23 -3.95 8.72
N ASN A 209 -0.64 -3.74 9.90
CA ASN A 209 0.45 -2.80 10.11
C ASN A 209 1.46 -3.36 11.12
N GLY A 210 2.55 -2.61 11.37
CA GLY A 210 3.65 -3.08 12.22
C GLY A 210 3.31 -3.28 13.70
N ASP A 211 2.16 -2.77 14.17
CA ASP A 211 1.75 -2.91 15.58
C ASP A 211 0.91 -4.18 15.83
N ILE A 212 0.46 -4.84 14.76
CA ILE A 212 -0.33 -6.07 14.86
C ILE A 212 0.58 -7.24 15.30
N PRO A 213 0.25 -7.92 16.41
CA PRO A 213 0.99 -9.10 16.86
C PRO A 213 1.02 -10.21 15.81
N GLN A 214 2.10 -11.00 15.77
CA GLN A 214 2.32 -11.99 14.71
C GLN A 214 1.21 -13.03 14.59
N ASN A 215 0.72 -13.55 15.70
CA ASN A 215 -0.40 -14.50 15.72
C ASN A 215 -1.68 -13.91 15.10
N GLN A 216 -1.94 -12.63 15.33
CA GLN A 216 -3.09 -11.95 14.74
C GLN A 216 -2.88 -11.69 13.24
N ARG A 217 -1.63 -11.38 12.82
CA ARG A 217 -1.30 -11.23 11.39
C ARG A 217 -1.56 -12.53 10.63
N GLU A 218 -1.05 -13.66 11.14
CA GLU A 218 -1.23 -14.98 10.54
C GLU A 218 -2.72 -15.35 10.43
N ASN A 219 -3.48 -15.12 11.49
CA ASN A 219 -4.93 -15.32 11.50
C ASN A 219 -5.64 -14.40 10.46
N THR A 220 -5.22 -13.13 10.37
CA THR A 220 -5.79 -12.18 9.40
C THR A 220 -5.54 -12.62 7.97
N VAL A 221 -4.31 -13.08 7.68
CA VAL A 221 -3.94 -13.59 6.34
C VAL A 221 -4.72 -14.86 6.01
N ASP A 222 -4.86 -15.78 6.96
CA ASP A 222 -5.63 -17.01 6.77
C ASP A 222 -7.12 -16.71 6.52
N ARG A 223 -7.72 -15.81 7.29
CA ARG A 223 -9.10 -15.34 7.07
C ARG A 223 -9.27 -14.67 5.70
N LEU A 224 -8.28 -13.91 5.23
CA LEU A 224 -8.31 -13.32 3.89
C LEU A 224 -8.23 -14.40 2.81
N LYS A 225 -7.35 -15.40 2.96
CA LYS A 225 -7.25 -16.56 2.06
C LYS A 225 -8.58 -17.33 1.95
N LYS A 226 -9.23 -17.56 3.08
CA LYS A 226 -10.50 -18.29 3.16
C LYS A 226 -11.74 -17.47 2.76
N GLY A 227 -11.60 -16.16 2.52
CA GLY A 227 -12.70 -15.30 2.11
C GLY A 227 -13.59 -14.76 3.23
N PHE A 228 -13.23 -14.99 4.51
CA PHE A 228 -13.93 -14.38 5.65
C PHE A 228 -13.67 -12.87 5.75
N ILE A 229 -12.61 -12.39 5.12
CA ILE A 229 -12.25 -10.99 4.97
C ILE A 229 -12.12 -10.71 3.49
N ASN A 230 -12.73 -9.64 3.00
CA ASN A 230 -12.69 -9.27 1.60
C ASN A 230 -11.70 -8.14 1.32
N ILE A 231 -11.46 -7.28 2.29
CA ILE A 231 -10.63 -6.08 2.14
C ILE A 231 -9.54 -6.08 3.22
N LEU A 232 -8.29 -5.89 2.80
CA LEU A 232 -7.16 -5.70 3.69
C LEU A 232 -6.61 -4.28 3.53
N VAL A 233 -6.54 -3.50 4.62
CA VAL A 233 -5.88 -2.19 4.64
C VAL A 233 -4.50 -2.34 5.26
N ALA A 234 -3.45 -2.04 4.51
CA ALA A 234 -2.09 -2.37 4.94
C ALA A 234 -1.07 -1.26 4.67
N THR A 235 0.00 -1.24 5.47
CA THR A 235 1.23 -0.51 5.15
C THR A 235 2.18 -1.39 4.33
N ASP A 236 3.11 -0.78 3.58
CA ASP A 236 4.06 -1.51 2.73
C ASP A 236 4.81 -2.60 3.49
N VAL A 237 5.41 -2.25 4.62
CA VAL A 237 6.20 -3.19 5.45
C VAL A 237 5.38 -4.38 5.90
N ALA A 238 4.12 -4.14 6.27
CA ALA A 238 3.25 -5.18 6.79
C ALA A 238 2.67 -6.08 5.68
N ALA A 239 2.53 -5.59 4.47
CA ALA A 239 2.00 -6.37 3.34
C ALA A 239 3.09 -7.08 2.52
N ARG A 240 4.37 -6.86 2.85
CA ARG A 240 5.48 -7.58 2.20
C ARG A 240 5.40 -9.07 2.51
N GLY A 241 5.75 -9.90 1.55
CA GLY A 241 5.70 -11.35 1.69
C GLY A 241 4.29 -11.95 1.70
N LEU A 242 3.22 -11.15 1.62
CA LEU A 242 1.86 -11.70 1.53
C LEU A 242 1.68 -12.43 0.20
N ASP A 243 1.34 -13.72 0.30
CA ASP A 243 0.94 -14.54 -0.82
C ASP A 243 -0.50 -14.99 -0.64
N VAL A 244 -1.39 -14.27 -1.31
CA VAL A 244 -2.83 -14.51 -1.27
C VAL A 244 -3.35 -14.46 -2.70
N GLU A 245 -3.55 -15.62 -3.29
CA GLU A 245 -3.98 -15.76 -4.69
C GLU A 245 -5.36 -15.13 -4.98
N ARG A 246 -6.17 -14.94 -3.93
CA ARG A 246 -7.52 -14.38 -4.03
C ARG A 246 -7.54 -12.89 -4.33
N ILE A 247 -6.41 -12.17 -4.21
CA ILE A 247 -6.37 -10.71 -4.41
C ILE A 247 -6.57 -10.40 -5.91
N LYS A 248 -7.69 -9.76 -6.21
CA LYS A 248 -8.08 -9.31 -7.56
C LYS A 248 -7.75 -7.83 -7.79
N LEU A 249 -7.84 -7.01 -6.74
CA LEU A 249 -7.66 -5.56 -6.81
C LEU A 249 -6.62 -5.07 -5.80
N VAL A 250 -5.67 -4.27 -6.29
CA VAL A 250 -4.73 -3.50 -5.46
C VAL A 250 -5.05 -2.02 -5.57
N VAL A 251 -5.36 -1.36 -4.47
CA VAL A 251 -5.57 0.09 -4.43
C VAL A 251 -4.38 0.76 -3.76
N ASN A 252 -3.64 1.57 -4.51
CA ASN A 252 -2.65 2.47 -3.98
C ASN A 252 -3.33 3.77 -3.52
N TYR A 253 -3.89 3.76 -2.30
CA TYR A 253 -4.56 4.93 -1.72
C TYR A 253 -3.60 6.09 -1.51
N ASP A 254 -2.37 5.81 -1.11
CA ASP A 254 -1.27 6.75 -1.10
C ASP A 254 -0.24 6.40 -2.17
N PHE A 255 0.22 7.45 -2.86
CA PHE A 255 1.21 7.33 -3.91
C PHE A 255 2.50 6.66 -3.37
N PRO A 256 3.05 5.63 -4.03
CA PRO A 256 4.29 4.97 -3.62
C PRO A 256 5.48 5.93 -3.71
N PHE A 257 6.52 5.70 -2.90
CA PHE A 257 7.69 6.58 -2.87
C PHE A 257 8.57 6.40 -4.11
N ASP A 258 8.67 5.18 -4.61
CA ASP A 258 9.53 4.78 -5.72
C ASP A 258 8.86 3.72 -6.60
N LYS A 259 9.54 3.36 -7.67
CA LYS A 259 9.10 2.35 -8.65
C LYS A 259 9.05 0.96 -8.04
N GLU A 260 10.03 0.61 -7.24
CA GLU A 260 10.16 -0.69 -6.60
C GLU A 260 8.97 -0.93 -5.69
N THR A 261 8.65 0.01 -4.81
CA THR A 261 7.46 -0.02 -3.94
C THR A 261 6.17 -0.20 -4.76
N TYR A 262 6.04 0.54 -5.87
CA TYR A 262 4.88 0.39 -6.75
C TYR A 262 4.77 -1.03 -7.31
N THR A 263 5.86 -1.55 -7.85
CA THR A 263 5.92 -2.88 -8.46
C THR A 263 5.60 -3.98 -7.42
N HIS A 264 6.15 -3.87 -6.21
CA HIS A 264 5.89 -4.81 -5.11
C HIS A 264 4.44 -4.75 -4.62
N ARG A 265 3.80 -3.57 -4.63
CA ARG A 265 2.38 -3.44 -4.29
C ARG A 265 1.49 -4.09 -5.34
N ILE A 266 1.65 -3.74 -6.62
CA ILE A 266 0.82 -4.31 -7.68
C ILE A 266 1.04 -5.80 -7.88
N GLY A 267 2.26 -6.31 -7.62
CA GLY A 267 2.58 -7.73 -7.61
C GLY A 267 1.88 -8.55 -6.50
N ARG A 268 1.00 -7.94 -5.68
CA ARG A 268 0.12 -8.69 -4.78
C ARG A 268 -1.12 -9.24 -5.51
N THR A 269 -1.42 -8.76 -6.71
CA THR A 269 -2.44 -9.34 -7.62
C THR A 269 -1.77 -9.88 -8.88
N GLY A 270 -2.53 -10.49 -9.77
CA GLY A 270 -2.04 -11.04 -11.05
C GLY A 270 -1.10 -12.25 -10.89
N ARG A 271 -1.19 -12.98 -9.78
CA ARG A 271 -0.33 -14.14 -9.47
C ARG A 271 -0.83 -15.42 -10.12
N ALA A 272 0.07 -16.36 -10.32
CA ALA A 272 -0.21 -17.68 -10.87
C ALA A 272 -0.95 -17.66 -12.23
N GLY A 273 -0.63 -16.68 -13.09
CA GLY A 273 -1.22 -16.55 -14.42
C GLY A 273 -2.65 -15.97 -14.43
N ARG A 274 -3.16 -15.48 -13.31
CA ARG A 274 -4.48 -14.83 -13.21
C ARG A 274 -4.39 -13.36 -13.58
N SER A 275 -5.49 -12.79 -14.08
CA SER A 275 -5.60 -11.35 -14.28
C SER A 275 -5.80 -10.63 -12.94
N GLY A 276 -5.23 -9.42 -12.83
CA GLY A 276 -5.40 -8.55 -11.67
C GLY A 276 -5.63 -7.11 -12.09
N GLU A 277 -6.08 -6.29 -11.14
CA GLU A 277 -6.27 -4.87 -11.35
C GLU A 277 -5.51 -4.07 -10.28
N ALA A 278 -4.89 -2.97 -10.69
CA ALA A 278 -4.23 -2.04 -9.79
C ALA A 278 -4.72 -0.62 -10.06
N ILE A 279 -5.20 0.07 -9.02
CA ILE A 279 -5.69 1.44 -9.10
C ILE A 279 -4.82 2.34 -8.25
N LEU A 280 -4.30 3.41 -8.85
CA LEU A 280 -3.45 4.41 -8.20
C LEU A 280 -4.21 5.72 -8.00
N PHE A 281 -4.32 6.20 -6.77
CA PHE A 281 -4.88 7.50 -6.45
C PHE A 281 -3.80 8.58 -6.61
N VAL A 282 -4.07 9.56 -7.45
CA VAL A 282 -3.13 10.61 -7.81
C VAL A 282 -3.74 11.97 -7.49
N ASN A 283 -3.05 12.81 -6.76
CA ASN A 283 -3.43 14.21 -6.62
C ASN A 283 -2.67 15.09 -7.61
N GLN A 284 -3.09 16.36 -7.76
CA GLN A 284 -2.49 17.30 -8.71
C GLN A 284 -0.98 17.50 -8.51
N ARG A 285 -0.49 17.40 -7.26
CA ARG A 285 0.94 17.56 -6.96
C ARG A 285 1.76 16.33 -7.37
N GLU A 286 1.12 15.17 -7.43
CA GLU A 286 1.73 13.88 -7.76
C GLU A 286 1.77 13.61 -9.29
N LYS A 287 1.20 14.46 -10.12
CA LYS A 287 1.16 14.31 -11.59
C LYS A 287 2.54 14.11 -12.24
N HIS A 288 3.55 14.79 -11.74
CA HIS A 288 4.90 14.62 -12.27
C HIS A 288 5.55 13.29 -11.83
N PHE A 289 5.23 12.82 -10.62
CA PHE A 289 5.67 11.51 -10.14
C PHE A 289 5.03 10.37 -10.94
N LEU A 290 3.74 10.51 -11.31
CA LEU A 290 3.07 9.54 -12.20
C LEU A 290 3.81 9.39 -13.52
N ARG A 291 4.19 10.50 -14.18
CA ARG A 291 4.97 10.46 -15.43
C ARG A 291 6.32 9.77 -15.25
N ASN A 292 7.01 10.06 -14.15
CA ASN A 292 8.27 9.41 -13.83
C ASN A 292 8.09 7.90 -13.61
N LEU A 293 7.00 7.50 -12.95
CA LEU A 293 6.64 6.10 -12.74
C LEU A 293 6.39 5.39 -14.07
N GLU A 294 5.56 5.96 -14.96
CA GLU A 294 5.29 5.42 -16.31
C GLU A 294 6.57 5.25 -17.13
N ASN A 295 7.44 6.27 -17.11
CA ASN A 295 8.73 6.23 -17.83
C ASN A 295 9.65 5.14 -17.28
N SER A 296 9.72 4.99 -15.96
CA SER A 296 10.59 4.03 -15.30
C SER A 296 10.09 2.58 -15.42
N THR A 297 8.78 2.37 -15.39
CA THR A 297 8.15 1.05 -15.58
C THR A 297 7.97 0.68 -17.05
N ARG A 298 8.11 1.65 -17.96
CA ARG A 298 7.81 1.53 -19.39
C ARG A 298 6.37 1.02 -19.65
N THR A 299 5.46 1.31 -18.74
CA THR A 299 4.06 0.91 -18.81
C THR A 299 3.21 2.17 -18.74
N LYS A 300 2.28 2.31 -19.68
CA LYS A 300 1.29 3.39 -19.62
C LYS A 300 0.17 2.97 -18.67
N ILE A 301 -0.14 3.84 -17.71
CA ILE A 301 -1.20 3.64 -16.74
C ILE A 301 -2.46 4.35 -17.26
N GLU A 302 -3.58 3.64 -17.32
CA GLU A 302 -4.82 4.16 -17.90
C GLU A 302 -5.53 5.10 -16.93
N GLU A 303 -5.97 6.26 -17.41
CA GLU A 303 -6.78 7.17 -16.61
C GLU A 303 -8.24 6.69 -16.54
N ILE A 304 -8.77 6.54 -15.34
CA ILE A 304 -10.17 6.21 -15.11
C ILE A 304 -10.89 7.34 -14.35
N ASN A 305 -12.20 7.39 -14.51
CA ASN A 305 -13.05 8.30 -13.76
C ASN A 305 -13.56 7.64 -12.48
N ILE A 306 -13.83 8.45 -11.47
CA ILE A 306 -14.52 8.00 -10.26
C ILE A 306 -15.95 7.58 -10.66
N PRO A 307 -16.42 6.39 -10.21
CA PRO A 307 -17.76 5.92 -10.56
C PRO A 307 -18.86 6.91 -10.12
N SER A 308 -19.75 7.26 -11.05
CA SER A 308 -20.91 8.10 -10.75
C SER A 308 -22.00 7.30 -10.01
N ASN A 309 -22.96 8.01 -9.40
CA ASN A 309 -24.12 7.37 -8.78
C ASN A 309 -24.85 6.42 -9.72
N LYS A 310 -24.97 6.82 -10.99
CA LYS A 310 -25.62 6.00 -12.02
C LYS A 310 -24.93 4.63 -12.17
N ILE A 311 -23.62 4.61 -12.34
CA ILE A 311 -22.82 3.38 -12.51
C ILE A 311 -22.95 2.48 -11.26
N ILE A 312 -22.88 3.08 -10.07
CA ILE A 312 -23.00 2.33 -8.81
C ILE A 312 -24.39 1.71 -8.69
N ASN A 313 -25.44 2.49 -8.98
CA ASN A 313 -26.82 2.02 -8.88
C ASN A 313 -27.11 0.91 -9.91
N GLU A 314 -26.61 1.05 -11.12
CA GLU A 314 -26.69 -0.01 -12.16
C GLU A 314 -26.02 -1.30 -11.65
N LYS A 315 -24.84 -1.20 -11.06
CA LYS A 315 -24.11 -2.37 -10.53
C LYS A 315 -24.82 -3.03 -9.34
N ARG A 316 -25.41 -2.23 -8.44
CA ARG A 316 -26.22 -2.76 -7.34
C ARG A 316 -27.45 -3.49 -7.84
N MET A 317 -28.11 -2.97 -8.88
CA MET A 317 -29.25 -3.64 -9.51
C MET A 317 -28.84 -4.96 -10.18
N GLU A 318 -27.75 -4.98 -10.96
CA GLU A 318 -27.22 -6.22 -11.54
C GLU A 318 -26.99 -7.27 -10.45
N LYS A 319 -26.26 -6.91 -9.39
CA LYS A 319 -25.95 -7.83 -8.29
C LYS A 319 -27.22 -8.35 -7.57
N LEU A 320 -28.23 -7.50 -7.41
CA LEU A 320 -29.51 -7.93 -6.84
C LEU A 320 -30.21 -8.95 -7.75
N ILE A 321 -30.25 -8.68 -9.05
CA ILE A 321 -30.84 -9.59 -10.05
C ILE A 321 -30.11 -10.94 -10.03
N ASP A 322 -28.77 -10.92 -10.04
CA ASP A 322 -27.96 -12.15 -10.00
C ASP A 322 -28.22 -12.95 -8.72
N ASN A 323 -28.24 -12.30 -7.54
CA ASN A 323 -28.54 -12.95 -6.26
C ASN A 323 -29.94 -13.60 -6.24
N VAL A 324 -30.94 -12.90 -6.77
CA VAL A 324 -32.30 -13.44 -6.86
C VAL A 324 -32.34 -14.64 -7.80
N ASN A 325 -31.66 -14.55 -8.94
CA ASN A 325 -31.56 -15.65 -9.89
C ASN A 325 -30.83 -16.87 -9.30
N GLU A 326 -29.68 -16.67 -8.66
CA GLU A 326 -28.94 -17.73 -7.97
C GLU A 326 -29.78 -18.39 -6.89
N SER A 327 -30.51 -17.60 -6.08
CA SER A 327 -31.42 -18.12 -5.06
C SER A 327 -32.56 -18.93 -5.66
N SER A 328 -33.04 -18.55 -6.85
CA SER A 328 -34.11 -19.30 -7.54
C SER A 328 -33.64 -20.63 -8.13
N LEU A 329 -32.33 -20.70 -8.49
CA LEU A 329 -31.69 -21.90 -9.04
C LEU A 329 -31.14 -22.83 -7.94
N ALA A 330 -30.95 -22.33 -6.74
CA ALA A 330 -30.53 -23.14 -5.60
C ALA A 330 -31.59 -24.21 -5.34
N LYS A 331 -31.25 -25.48 -5.62
CA LYS A 331 -32.08 -26.61 -5.26
C LYS A 331 -32.08 -26.73 -3.76
N ASP A 332 -33.13 -26.20 -3.11
CA ASP A 332 -33.38 -26.53 -1.69
C ASP A 332 -33.65 -28.06 -1.66
N GLU A 333 -32.64 -28.81 -1.19
CA GLU A 333 -32.75 -30.28 -1.03
C GLU A 333 -33.68 -30.63 0.14
N ASN A 334 -34.15 -29.64 0.90
CA ASN A 334 -35.03 -29.86 2.04
C ASN A 334 -36.48 -29.56 1.66
N GLU A 335 -37.23 -30.63 1.37
CA GLU A 335 -38.67 -30.53 1.04
C GLU A 335 -39.50 -29.91 2.17
N GLU A 336 -39.06 -30.06 3.44
CA GLU A 336 -39.74 -29.44 4.59
C GLU A 336 -39.66 -27.91 4.55
N ASN A 337 -38.50 -27.35 4.17
CA ASN A 337 -38.34 -25.90 4.01
C ASN A 337 -39.23 -25.35 2.89
N LYS A 338 -39.36 -26.07 1.78
CA LYS A 338 -40.26 -25.67 0.69
C LYS A 338 -41.72 -25.63 1.13
N ALA A 339 -42.15 -26.65 1.87
CA ALA A 339 -43.51 -26.72 2.39
C ALA A 339 -43.80 -25.53 3.33
N LEU A 340 -42.86 -25.18 4.22
CA LEU A 340 -42.98 -24.02 5.09
C LEU A 340 -43.05 -22.71 4.33
N ILE A 341 -42.24 -22.55 3.27
CA ILE A 341 -42.28 -21.34 2.43
C ILE A 341 -43.60 -21.21 1.69
N ILE A 342 -44.15 -22.32 1.17
CA ILE A 342 -45.45 -22.34 0.51
C ILE A 342 -46.56 -21.95 1.52
N ASP A 343 -46.53 -22.50 2.73
CA ASP A 343 -47.50 -22.16 3.78
C ASP A 343 -47.46 -20.67 4.16
N VAL A 344 -46.23 -20.09 4.21
CA VAL A 344 -46.07 -18.63 4.43
C VAL A 344 -46.66 -17.83 3.28
N LEU A 345 -46.43 -18.25 2.02
CA LEU A 345 -46.99 -17.56 0.85
C LEU A 345 -48.50 -17.60 0.82
N ASP A 346 -49.11 -18.77 1.13
CA ASP A 346 -50.55 -18.94 1.18
C ASP A 346 -51.19 -18.09 2.32
N ASN A 347 -50.56 -18.05 3.49
CA ASN A 347 -50.98 -17.20 4.60
C ASN A 347 -50.91 -15.70 4.24
N LEU A 348 -49.89 -15.24 3.51
CA LEU A 348 -49.79 -13.86 3.04
C LEU A 348 -50.92 -13.49 2.05
N LYS A 349 -51.27 -14.43 1.17
CA LYS A 349 -52.36 -14.25 0.20
C LYS A 349 -53.74 -14.23 0.90
N GLU A 350 -54.00 -15.21 1.78
CA GLU A 350 -55.31 -15.33 2.44
C GLU A 350 -55.53 -14.25 3.51
N LYS A 351 -54.59 -14.03 4.40
CA LYS A 351 -54.73 -13.15 5.55
C LYS A 351 -54.64 -11.67 5.22
N TYR A 352 -53.75 -11.33 4.25
CA TYR A 352 -53.43 -9.93 3.92
C TYR A 352 -53.86 -9.55 2.50
N SER A 353 -54.46 -10.45 1.74
CA SER A 353 -54.94 -10.24 0.35
C SER A 353 -53.81 -9.71 -0.56
N MET A 354 -52.59 -10.20 -0.35
CA MET A 354 -51.42 -9.82 -1.17
C MET A 354 -51.38 -10.66 -2.42
N ASP A 355 -51.13 -10.04 -3.58
CA ASP A 355 -50.80 -10.71 -4.82
C ASP A 355 -49.33 -11.07 -4.90
N ASP A 356 -48.93 -11.93 -5.86
CA ASP A 356 -47.56 -12.39 -6.01
C ASP A 356 -46.57 -11.24 -6.28
N SER A 357 -47.02 -10.17 -6.98
CA SER A 357 -46.18 -8.99 -7.24
C SER A 357 -45.92 -8.19 -5.98
N ASN A 358 -46.91 -8.03 -5.12
CA ASN A 358 -46.78 -7.34 -3.84
C ASN A 358 -45.89 -8.13 -2.87
N ILE A 359 -46.03 -9.46 -2.83
CA ILE A 359 -45.16 -10.34 -2.04
C ILE A 359 -43.72 -10.23 -2.53
N ALA A 360 -43.48 -10.31 -3.85
CA ALA A 360 -42.16 -10.16 -4.42
C ALA A 360 -41.53 -8.78 -4.13
N MET A 361 -42.28 -7.68 -4.27
CA MET A 361 -41.83 -6.35 -3.89
C MET A 361 -41.50 -6.25 -2.40
N ALA A 362 -42.33 -6.80 -1.53
CA ALA A 362 -42.06 -6.79 -0.09
C ALA A 362 -40.79 -7.59 0.27
N ALA A 363 -40.60 -8.77 -0.36
CA ALA A 363 -39.42 -9.59 -0.18
C ALA A 363 -38.16 -8.87 -0.65
N ILE A 364 -38.16 -8.22 -1.82
CA ILE A 364 -37.07 -7.42 -2.33
C ILE A 364 -36.75 -6.24 -1.38
N ASN A 365 -37.78 -5.56 -0.89
CA ASN A 365 -37.61 -4.46 0.08
C ASN A 365 -37.00 -4.94 1.41
N LEU A 366 -37.33 -6.15 1.87
CA LEU A 366 -36.72 -6.75 3.07
C LEU A 366 -35.23 -7.08 2.81
N VAL A 367 -34.87 -7.57 1.63
CA VAL A 367 -33.49 -7.86 1.23
C VAL A 367 -32.67 -6.55 1.11
N ILE A 368 -33.25 -5.51 0.52
CA ILE A 368 -32.64 -4.18 0.41
C ILE A 368 -32.43 -3.55 1.80
N GLY A 369 -33.33 -3.82 2.76
CA GLY A 369 -33.28 -3.28 4.12
C GLY A 369 -33.61 -1.79 4.20
N ASN A 370 -33.48 -1.23 5.42
CA ASN A 370 -33.81 0.17 5.70
C ASN A 370 -32.76 1.19 5.19
N LYS A 371 -31.65 0.75 4.63
CA LYS A 371 -30.65 1.64 4.04
C LYS A 371 -31.07 2.01 2.61
N SER A 372 -30.87 3.27 2.20
CA SER A 372 -31.10 3.68 0.83
C SER A 372 -30.31 2.76 -0.14
N PHE A 373 -31.03 1.94 -0.90
CA PHE A 373 -30.42 1.06 -1.89
C PHE A 373 -29.74 1.85 -2.99
N PHE A 374 -30.32 2.98 -3.37
CA PHE A 374 -29.73 3.87 -4.37
C PHE A 374 -28.86 4.93 -3.70
N VAL A 375 -27.70 5.17 -4.29
CA VAL A 375 -26.84 6.29 -3.90
C VAL A 375 -27.39 7.55 -4.54
N ASN A 376 -27.85 8.49 -3.70
CA ASN A 376 -28.40 9.80 -4.11
C ASN A 376 -27.56 10.97 -3.59
N GLU A 377 -26.34 10.71 -3.09
CA GLU A 377 -25.44 11.76 -2.61
C GLU A 377 -25.03 12.72 -3.74
N ASP A 378 -24.68 13.96 -3.37
CA ASP A 378 -24.15 14.92 -4.34
C ASP A 378 -22.83 14.44 -4.93
N ASP A 379 -22.84 14.05 -6.20
CA ASP A 379 -21.66 13.64 -6.96
C ASP A 379 -21.09 14.76 -7.87
N SER A 380 -21.58 16.00 -7.71
CA SER A 380 -21.13 17.17 -8.49
C SER A 380 -19.63 17.44 -8.34
N TRP A 381 -19.02 17.01 -7.22
CA TRP A 381 -17.58 17.11 -7.00
C TRP A 381 -16.78 16.23 -7.97
N ILE A 382 -17.33 15.11 -8.44
CA ILE A 382 -16.70 14.22 -9.44
C ILE A 382 -16.53 14.99 -10.76
N ASN A 383 -17.60 15.65 -11.21
CA ASN A 383 -17.59 16.42 -12.45
C ASN A 383 -16.69 17.68 -12.38
N LYS A 384 -16.60 18.33 -11.22
CA LYS A 384 -15.70 19.48 -11.01
C LYS A 384 -14.23 19.07 -11.09
N GLN A 385 -13.87 17.87 -10.65
CA GLN A 385 -12.48 17.35 -10.77
C GLN A 385 -12.12 17.10 -12.24
N ASN A 386 -13.01 16.51 -13.03
CA ASN A 386 -12.79 16.21 -14.45
C ASN A 386 -12.72 17.46 -15.33
N ASN A 387 -13.47 18.52 -14.98
CA ASN A 387 -13.51 19.75 -15.77
C ASN A 387 -12.36 20.73 -15.52
N THR A 388 -11.75 20.74 -14.33
CA THR A 388 -10.58 21.58 -14.03
C THR A 388 -9.36 21.19 -14.86
N ASP A 389 -9.21 19.94 -15.25
CA ASP A 389 -8.08 19.49 -16.07
C ASP A 389 -8.30 19.70 -17.57
N ARG A 390 -9.50 19.50 -18.10
CA ARG A 390 -9.81 19.76 -19.52
C ARG A 390 -9.68 21.23 -19.91
N ASN A 391 -10.08 22.15 -19.03
CA ASN A 391 -9.95 23.60 -19.29
C ASN A 391 -8.51 24.14 -19.16
N ARG A 392 -7.62 23.45 -18.41
CA ARG A 392 -6.20 23.83 -18.35
C ARG A 392 -5.37 23.29 -19.51
N SER A 393 -5.68 22.09 -20.02
CA SER A 393 -5.01 21.55 -21.22
C SER A 393 -5.36 22.34 -22.49
N ASN A 394 -6.61 22.79 -22.64
CA ASN A 394 -7.01 23.64 -23.78
C ASN A 394 -6.46 25.07 -23.70
N ARG A 395 -6.23 25.62 -22.49
CA ARG A 395 -5.57 26.93 -22.38
C ARG A 395 -4.08 26.90 -22.69
N ASN A 396 -3.41 25.76 -22.49
CA ASN A 396 -1.97 25.60 -22.80
C ASN A 396 -1.70 25.32 -24.29
N SER A 397 -2.62 24.75 -25.05
CA SER A 397 -2.42 24.51 -26.48
C SER A 397 -2.64 25.76 -27.34
N ASN A 398 -3.56 26.68 -26.94
CA ASN A 398 -3.80 27.94 -27.66
C ASN A 398 -2.79 29.06 -27.33
N ASN A 399 -1.97 28.92 -26.28
CA ASN A 399 -0.94 29.92 -25.94
C ASN A 399 0.46 29.61 -26.47
N ARG A 400 0.67 28.50 -27.20
CA ARG A 400 1.98 28.21 -27.82
C ARG A 400 2.23 28.87 -29.15
N MET A 401 1.24 29.58 -29.76
CA MET A 401 1.39 30.31 -31.03
C MET A 401 1.41 31.82 -30.91
N ARG A 402 1.33 32.41 -29.73
CA ARG A 402 1.52 33.85 -29.55
C ARG A 402 2.27 34.11 -28.26
N ASN A 403 3.57 34.25 -28.35
CA ASN A 403 4.45 35.20 -27.67
C ASN A 403 5.84 34.62 -27.41
N SER A 404 6.69 34.79 -28.37
CA SER A 404 8.14 34.91 -28.15
C SER A 404 8.53 36.35 -27.80
N ASN A 405 7.76 37.07 -26.99
CA ASN A 405 8.19 38.35 -26.43
C ASN A 405 7.20 38.81 -25.36
N ARG A 406 7.41 38.34 -24.13
CA ARG A 406 7.03 39.03 -22.89
C ARG A 406 7.54 38.22 -21.70
N ARG A 407 8.83 38.33 -21.42
CA ARG A 407 9.35 38.24 -20.07
C ARG A 407 8.92 39.50 -19.34
N ASN A 408 8.44 39.31 -18.11
CA ASN A 408 8.16 40.26 -17.04
C ASN A 408 6.72 40.69 -16.82
N ASN A 409 6.37 40.58 -15.53
CA ASN A 409 5.29 41.22 -14.78
C ASN A 409 3.93 40.47 -14.75
N TYR A 410 3.81 39.50 -13.80
CA TYR A 410 2.68 39.49 -12.89
C TYR A 410 3.21 39.84 -11.48
N GLN A 411 3.43 41.12 -11.26
CA GLN A 411 3.39 41.69 -9.91
C GLN A 411 1.92 41.61 -9.48
N ASN A 412 1.66 40.88 -8.41
CA ASN A 412 0.44 41.01 -7.63
C ASN A 412 0.44 42.46 -7.06
N ASP A 413 -0.40 43.34 -7.57
CA ASP A 413 -0.50 44.73 -7.14
C ASP A 413 -0.88 44.94 -5.67
N SER A 414 -1.10 43.85 -4.90
CA SER A 414 -1.54 43.89 -3.50
C SER A 414 -0.41 43.70 -2.47
N PHE A 415 0.79 43.36 -2.87
CA PHE A 415 1.91 43.10 -1.95
C PHE A 415 3.13 43.95 -2.25
N GLU A 416 3.89 44.27 -1.21
CA GLU A 416 5.21 44.91 -1.23
C GLU A 416 6.23 43.99 -0.55
N THR A 417 7.38 43.74 -1.17
CA THR A 417 8.40 42.84 -0.63
C THR A 417 9.33 43.57 0.32
N TYR A 418 9.40 43.09 1.56
CA TYR A 418 10.28 43.62 2.62
C TYR A 418 11.48 42.69 2.79
N LYS A 419 12.69 43.30 2.91
CA LYS A 419 13.93 42.60 3.22
C LYS A 419 14.22 42.68 4.71
N PHE A 420 14.45 41.56 5.35
CA PHE A 420 14.85 41.44 6.76
C PHE A 420 16.29 40.89 6.83
N ASN A 421 17.12 41.47 7.69
CA ASN A 421 18.53 41.10 7.87
C ASN A 421 18.70 39.93 8.85
N PHE A 422 18.01 38.83 8.60
CA PHE A 422 18.17 37.54 9.26
C PHE A 422 17.83 36.42 8.26
N GLY A 423 18.57 35.32 8.32
CA GLY A 423 18.49 34.24 7.35
C GLY A 423 18.71 32.85 7.95
N LYS A 424 19.12 31.92 7.13
CA LYS A 424 19.41 30.53 7.57
C LYS A 424 20.55 30.45 8.59
N PHE A 425 21.56 31.33 8.48
CA PHE A 425 22.67 31.35 9.42
C PHE A 425 22.25 31.77 10.84
N ASP A 426 21.17 32.52 10.96
CA ASP A 426 20.57 32.90 12.23
C ASP A 426 19.59 31.84 12.77
N GLY A 427 19.48 30.66 12.17
CA GLY A 427 18.60 29.57 12.59
C GLY A 427 17.12 29.83 12.36
N VAL A 428 16.76 30.80 11.52
CA VAL A 428 15.38 31.28 11.34
C VAL A 428 14.58 30.34 10.45
N ARG A 429 13.38 29.98 10.90
CA ARG A 429 12.39 29.21 10.14
C ARG A 429 11.20 30.09 9.74
N VAL A 430 10.44 29.67 8.74
CA VAL A 430 9.25 30.40 8.27
C VAL A 430 8.27 30.71 9.41
N ALA A 431 8.05 29.75 10.32
CA ALA A 431 7.18 29.94 11.48
C ALA A 431 7.67 31.04 12.41
N ASN A 432 8.99 31.15 12.63
CA ASN A 432 9.58 32.19 13.49
C ASN A 432 9.35 33.57 12.86
N ILE A 433 9.48 33.71 11.55
CA ILE A 433 9.25 34.99 10.84
C ILE A 433 7.78 35.41 10.97
N ILE A 434 6.86 34.49 10.70
CA ILE A 434 5.40 34.75 10.80
C ILE A 434 5.05 35.17 12.23
N SER A 435 5.47 34.40 13.23
CA SER A 435 5.21 34.70 14.66
C SER A 435 5.76 36.07 15.03
N SER A 436 6.99 36.39 14.63
CA SER A 436 7.63 37.69 14.99
C SER A 436 6.91 38.87 14.33
N ILE A 437 6.46 38.73 13.09
CA ILE A 437 5.68 39.78 12.42
C ILE A 437 4.30 39.92 13.06
N CYS A 438 3.57 38.86 13.32
CA CYS A 438 2.25 38.91 13.95
C CYS A 438 2.30 39.47 15.38
N ASN A 439 3.29 39.06 16.17
CA ASN A 439 3.43 39.52 17.57
C ASN A 439 3.90 40.97 17.69
N SER A 440 4.68 41.46 16.74
CA SER A 440 5.21 42.81 16.74
C SER A 440 4.32 43.85 16.03
N THR A 441 3.38 43.37 15.23
CA THR A 441 2.50 44.21 14.40
C THR A 441 1.05 43.67 14.45
N ASN A 442 0.09 44.43 13.93
CA ASN A 442 -1.31 43.99 13.81
C ASN A 442 -1.58 43.25 12.50
N ILE A 443 -0.53 42.75 11.83
CA ILE A 443 -0.69 42.01 10.56
C ILE A 443 -1.14 40.56 10.88
N ASN A 444 -2.26 40.13 10.29
CA ASN A 444 -2.72 38.77 10.42
C ASN A 444 -1.78 37.84 9.62
N GLY A 445 -1.40 36.69 10.18
CA GLY A 445 -0.55 35.73 9.49
C GLY A 445 -1.08 35.25 8.13
N ARG A 446 -2.40 35.28 7.91
CA ARG A 446 -3.04 34.98 6.62
C ARG A 446 -2.82 36.07 5.57
N SER A 447 -2.47 37.27 5.98
CA SER A 447 -2.18 38.41 5.10
C SER A 447 -0.70 38.51 4.75
N ILE A 448 0.15 37.60 5.21
CA ILE A 448 1.57 37.51 4.83
C ILE A 448 1.65 36.66 3.56
N GLY A 449 2.27 37.23 2.51
CA GLY A 449 2.44 36.57 1.23
C GLY A 449 3.61 35.58 1.19
N LYS A 450 4.37 35.59 0.11
CA LYS A 450 5.51 34.69 -0.09
C LYS A 450 6.66 35.03 0.86
N ILE A 451 7.27 34.00 1.48
CA ILE A 451 8.47 34.12 2.32
C ILE A 451 9.60 33.34 1.66
N GLN A 452 10.74 33.99 1.47
CA GLN A 452 11.97 33.38 0.95
C GLN A 452 13.10 33.64 1.94
N ILE A 453 13.73 32.56 2.44
CA ILE A 453 14.84 32.64 3.40
C ILE A 453 16.13 32.31 2.67
N PHE A 454 17.05 33.27 2.63
CA PHE A 454 18.42 33.16 2.13
C PHE A 454 19.40 32.93 3.30
N ASN A 455 20.66 32.86 3.02
CA ASN A 455 21.65 32.54 4.04
C ASN A 455 21.74 33.60 5.15
N ASP A 456 21.74 34.87 4.77
CA ASP A 456 21.96 36.04 5.64
C ASP A 456 20.79 37.05 5.69
N TYR A 457 19.75 36.84 4.88
CA TYR A 457 18.56 37.68 4.85
C TYR A 457 17.32 36.91 4.46
N SER A 458 16.14 37.50 4.65
CA SER A 458 14.86 36.94 4.21
C SER A 458 14.04 38.00 3.49
N LEU A 459 13.30 37.56 2.46
CA LEU A 459 12.31 38.38 1.75
C LEU A 459 10.92 37.93 2.13
N VAL A 460 10.06 38.88 2.49
CA VAL A 460 8.68 38.62 2.91
C VAL A 460 7.74 39.59 2.21
N ASP A 461 6.74 39.07 1.55
CA ASP A 461 5.69 39.85 0.90
C ASP A 461 4.62 40.23 1.93
N LEU A 462 4.41 41.52 2.13
CA LEU A 462 3.44 42.10 3.06
C LEU A 462 2.45 42.99 2.29
N PRO A 463 1.23 43.22 2.82
CA PRO A 463 0.26 44.10 2.17
C PRO A 463 0.83 45.52 1.91
N ARG A 464 0.50 46.10 0.77
CA ARG A 464 1.07 47.37 0.31
C ARG A 464 0.66 48.56 1.17
N ASP A 465 -0.56 48.54 1.72
CA ASP A 465 -1.15 49.66 2.45
C ASP A 465 -0.86 49.57 3.99
N LEU A 466 0.37 49.24 4.37
CA LEU A 466 0.74 49.23 5.78
C LEU A 466 0.88 50.65 6.36
N HIS A 467 0.20 50.88 7.48
CA HIS A 467 0.27 52.14 8.22
C HIS A 467 1.72 52.47 8.65
N ARG A 468 2.07 53.76 8.71
CA ARG A 468 3.43 54.23 9.02
C ARG A 468 3.97 53.68 10.33
N GLU A 469 3.10 53.49 11.34
CA GLU A 469 3.47 52.87 12.60
C GLU A 469 3.87 51.38 12.46
N THR A 470 3.14 50.63 11.64
CA THR A 470 3.43 49.22 11.33
C THR A 470 4.77 49.08 10.62
N LYS A 471 5.05 49.96 9.63
CA LYS A 471 6.35 49.99 8.93
C LYS A 471 7.51 50.31 9.91
N ASN A 472 7.28 51.15 10.89
CA ASN A 472 8.31 51.46 11.94
C ASN A 472 8.52 50.28 12.90
N LYS A 473 7.48 49.53 13.23
CA LYS A 473 7.59 48.31 14.04
C LYS A 473 8.31 47.19 13.29
N LEU A 474 8.05 47.02 11.98
CA LEU A 474 8.75 46.05 11.13
C LEU A 474 10.26 46.26 11.09
N LYS A 475 10.74 47.54 11.11
CA LYS A 475 12.20 47.86 11.15
C LYS A 475 12.90 47.41 12.42
N LYS A 476 12.16 47.22 13.52
CA LYS A 476 12.69 46.85 14.85
C LYS A 476 12.50 45.37 15.20
N ILE A 477 11.96 44.57 14.30
CA ILE A 477 11.71 43.16 14.56
C ILE A 477 13.00 42.39 14.80
N LYS A 478 13.05 41.67 15.93
CA LYS A 478 14.05 40.66 16.24
C LYS A 478 13.36 39.33 16.26
N VAL A 479 13.91 38.35 15.53
CA VAL A 479 13.42 36.97 15.55
C VAL A 479 14.08 36.27 16.73
N ARG A 480 13.29 35.78 17.68
CA ARG A 480 13.77 34.90 18.76
C ARG A 480 13.78 33.47 18.24
N ASN A 481 14.91 32.78 18.42
CA ASN A 481 15.03 31.33 18.19
C ASN A 481 14.17 30.54 19.18
#